data_78eea2ba77189d6e841c5520f6231ccd
#
_entry.id   78eea2ba77189d6e841c5520f6231ccd
#
_cell.length_a   1.000
_cell.length_b   1.000
_cell.length_c   1.000
_cell.angle_alpha   90.00
_cell.angle_beta   90.00
_cell.angle_gamma   90.00
#
_symmetry.space_group_name_H-M   'P 1'
#
loop_
_entity.id
_entity.type
_entity.pdbx_description
1 polymer ?
#
loop_
_entity_poly.entity_id
_entity_poly.type
_entity_poly.pdbx_seq_one_letter_code
_entity_poly.pdbx_strand_id
1 'polypeptide(L)'
;MGYRFTDLTDACHDDWRAYVEHDFVRDLGNGTLEEDAFRHYLQQDYLFLIHFARAYALAAYKSRTLADLRQAHEGLKAILDVELGLHVGFCREWDISEAQLAALPEARATMAYTRYVLDTGNRGDLLDLHVALAPCLVGYGEIANWLNAQDATVRGNANPYDAWIAMYEGEEFQDAMRAELEWLDARLADVTPARFGELVEVFRDATRLEIDFWQMGLDRAL
;
A
#
# COMPACT_ATOMS: atom_id res chain seq x y z
N MET A 1 -4.88 -27.16 -10.10
CA MET A 1 -5.30 -25.76 -10.17
C MET A 1 -4.14 -24.98 -9.60
N GLY A 2 -3.65 -23.95 -10.28
CA GLY A 2 -2.56 -23.13 -9.75
C GLY A 2 -3.06 -22.16 -8.67
N TYR A 3 -2.15 -21.61 -7.88
CA TYR A 3 -2.46 -20.62 -6.87
C TYR A 3 -2.81 -19.26 -7.49
N ARG A 4 -3.50 -18.42 -6.71
CA ARG A 4 -3.90 -17.04 -7.04
C ARG A 4 -3.63 -16.11 -5.87
N PHE A 5 -3.77 -14.82 -6.08
CA PHE A 5 -3.68 -13.82 -5.02
C PHE A 5 -4.69 -14.08 -3.88
N THR A 6 -5.90 -14.52 -4.22
CA THR A 6 -6.92 -14.87 -3.22
C THR A 6 -6.48 -16.01 -2.30
N ASP A 7 -5.62 -16.92 -2.75
CA ASP A 7 -5.08 -17.97 -1.87
C ASP A 7 -4.08 -17.40 -0.84
N LEU A 8 -3.40 -16.26 -1.14
CA LEU A 8 -2.56 -15.55 -0.18
C LEU A 8 -3.42 -14.87 0.89
N THR A 9 -4.47 -14.16 0.48
CA THR A 9 -5.40 -13.50 1.43
C THR A 9 -6.13 -14.53 2.28
N ASP A 10 -6.55 -15.66 1.72
CA ASP A 10 -7.20 -16.75 2.47
C ASP A 10 -6.24 -17.39 3.49
N ALA A 11 -4.96 -17.59 3.13
CA ALA A 11 -3.95 -18.10 4.04
C ALA A 11 -3.58 -17.12 5.18
N CYS A 12 -3.87 -15.83 5.02
CA CYS A 12 -3.61 -14.75 5.97
C CYS A 12 -4.89 -14.01 6.38
N HIS A 13 -6.05 -14.67 6.29
CA HIS A 13 -7.38 -14.07 6.40
C HIS A 13 -7.54 -13.12 7.59
N ASP A 14 -7.09 -13.51 8.78
CA ASP A 14 -7.27 -12.70 9.99
C ASP A 14 -6.38 -11.43 9.96
N ASP A 15 -5.14 -11.55 9.50
CA ASP A 15 -4.23 -10.41 9.35
C ASP A 15 -4.75 -9.47 8.23
N TRP A 16 -5.18 -10.03 7.09
CA TRP A 16 -5.72 -9.25 5.98
C TRP A 16 -6.97 -8.47 6.37
N ARG A 17 -7.88 -9.12 7.09
CA ARG A 17 -9.07 -8.48 7.61
C ARG A 17 -8.75 -7.40 8.64
N ALA A 18 -7.80 -7.67 9.57
CA ALA A 18 -7.36 -6.69 10.56
C ALA A 18 -6.74 -5.45 9.90
N TYR A 19 -6.07 -5.62 8.76
CA TYR A 19 -5.52 -4.53 7.95
C TYR A 19 -6.64 -3.72 7.26
N VAL A 20 -7.47 -4.39 6.45
CA VAL A 20 -8.51 -3.72 5.64
C VAL A 20 -9.57 -3.05 6.50
N GLU A 21 -9.92 -3.67 7.63
CA GLU A 21 -10.95 -3.19 8.55
C GLU A 21 -10.38 -2.51 9.81
N HIS A 22 -9.15 -2.01 9.76
CA HIS A 22 -8.51 -1.36 10.90
C HIS A 22 -9.32 -0.17 11.43
N ASP A 23 -9.22 0.14 12.72
CA ASP A 23 -9.94 1.26 13.33
C ASP A 23 -9.59 2.60 12.65
N PHE A 24 -8.33 2.81 12.26
CA PHE A 24 -7.94 3.97 11.47
C PHE A 24 -8.77 4.10 10.17
N VAL A 25 -8.95 2.98 9.45
CA VAL A 25 -9.72 2.93 8.20
C VAL A 25 -11.20 3.18 8.47
N ARG A 26 -11.76 2.58 9.54
CA ARG A 26 -13.16 2.78 9.95
C ARG A 26 -13.43 4.24 10.29
N ASP A 27 -12.56 4.85 11.10
CA ASP A 27 -12.70 6.23 11.54
C ASP A 27 -12.49 7.22 10.38
N LEU A 28 -11.60 6.90 9.45
CA LEU A 28 -11.44 7.64 8.19
C LEU A 28 -12.73 7.56 7.35
N GLY A 29 -13.29 6.37 7.21
CA GLY A 29 -14.50 6.15 6.43
C GLY A 29 -15.73 6.86 6.97
N ASN A 30 -15.93 6.86 8.30
CA ASN A 30 -17.06 7.52 8.94
C ASN A 30 -16.83 9.02 9.24
N GLY A 31 -15.62 9.55 8.93
CA GLY A 31 -15.26 10.96 9.10
C GLY A 31 -14.94 11.37 10.54
N THR A 32 -14.69 10.40 11.44
CA THR A 32 -14.38 10.67 12.87
C THR A 32 -12.91 10.54 13.22
N LEU A 33 -12.05 10.15 12.27
CA LEU A 33 -10.61 10.10 12.50
C LEU A 33 -10.08 11.47 12.94
N GLU A 34 -9.27 11.47 14.00
CA GLU A 34 -8.62 12.72 14.46
C GLU A 34 -7.71 13.30 13.36
N GLU A 35 -7.83 14.61 13.09
CA GLU A 35 -7.04 15.27 12.05
C GLU A 35 -5.54 15.08 12.25
N ASP A 36 -5.06 15.14 13.49
CA ASP A 36 -3.63 14.96 13.79
C ASP A 36 -3.15 13.53 13.50
N ALA A 37 -4.03 12.50 13.62
CA ALA A 37 -3.73 11.12 13.24
C ALA A 37 -3.59 11.00 11.72
N PHE A 38 -4.53 11.57 10.96
CA PHE A 38 -4.48 11.59 9.50
C PHE A 38 -3.27 12.38 8.98
N ARG A 39 -2.97 13.53 9.57
CA ARG A 39 -1.79 14.34 9.24
C ARG A 39 -0.50 13.57 9.48
N HIS A 40 -0.37 12.90 10.62
CA HIS A 40 0.80 12.09 10.94
C HIS A 40 0.96 10.94 9.96
N TYR A 41 -0.14 10.23 9.64
CA TYR A 41 -0.15 9.19 8.62
C TYR A 41 0.36 9.72 7.27
N LEU A 42 -0.20 10.82 6.74
CA LEU A 42 0.20 11.37 5.43
C LEU A 42 1.67 11.81 5.40
N GLN A 43 2.20 12.34 6.50
CA GLN A 43 3.61 12.69 6.61
C GLN A 43 4.53 11.48 6.55
N GLN A 44 4.15 10.40 7.22
CA GLN A 44 4.90 9.15 7.21
C GLN A 44 4.72 8.40 5.89
N ASP A 45 3.55 8.50 5.29
CA ASP A 45 3.27 7.90 4.00
C ASP A 45 4.04 8.60 2.86
N TYR A 46 4.23 9.92 2.91
CA TYR A 46 5.14 10.61 2.00
C TYR A 46 6.56 10.00 2.04
N LEU A 47 7.08 9.72 3.23
CA LEU A 47 8.40 9.09 3.39
C LEU A 47 8.39 7.64 2.91
N PHE A 48 7.31 6.91 3.17
CA PHE A 48 7.10 5.55 2.69
C PHE A 48 7.12 5.50 1.16
N LEU A 49 6.40 6.39 0.48
CA LEU A 49 6.30 6.44 -0.98
C LEU A 49 7.66 6.65 -1.67
N ILE A 50 8.59 7.39 -1.05
CA ILE A 50 9.97 7.52 -1.56
C ILE A 50 10.66 6.13 -1.61
N HIS A 51 10.45 5.29 -0.60
CA HIS A 51 11.01 3.92 -0.58
C HIS A 51 10.22 2.98 -1.48
N PHE A 52 8.92 3.19 -1.60
CA PHE A 52 8.07 2.44 -2.51
C PHE A 52 8.48 2.67 -3.97
N ALA A 53 8.77 3.91 -4.34
CA ALA A 53 9.38 4.25 -5.64
C ALA A 53 10.73 3.51 -5.86
N ARG A 54 11.57 3.41 -4.82
CA ARG A 54 12.82 2.62 -4.88
C ARG A 54 12.54 1.13 -5.08
N ALA A 55 11.49 0.59 -4.50
CA ALA A 55 11.09 -0.81 -4.69
C ALA A 55 10.66 -1.07 -6.15
N TYR A 56 9.92 -0.16 -6.78
CA TYR A 56 9.60 -0.26 -8.20
C TYR A 56 10.84 -0.08 -9.11
N ALA A 57 11.79 0.77 -8.74
CA ALA A 57 13.07 0.85 -9.43
C ALA A 57 13.86 -0.48 -9.31
N LEU A 58 13.81 -1.14 -8.16
CA LEU A 58 14.36 -2.48 -7.96
C LEU A 58 13.61 -3.53 -8.78
N ALA A 59 12.27 -3.45 -8.87
CA ALA A 59 11.47 -4.31 -9.73
C ALA A 59 11.88 -4.16 -11.20
N ALA A 60 12.07 -2.92 -11.67
CA ALA A 60 12.58 -2.64 -13.01
C ALA A 60 13.96 -3.27 -13.24
N TYR A 61 14.88 -3.14 -12.28
CA TYR A 61 16.21 -3.77 -12.36
C TYR A 61 16.16 -5.29 -12.40
N LYS A 62 15.24 -5.92 -11.64
CA LYS A 62 15.08 -7.39 -11.59
C LYS A 62 14.27 -7.97 -12.75
N SER A 63 13.58 -7.14 -13.51
CA SER A 63 12.74 -7.55 -14.63
C SER A 63 13.56 -8.27 -15.71
N ARG A 64 13.10 -9.45 -16.12
CA ARG A 64 13.73 -10.25 -17.16
C ARG A 64 13.11 -10.03 -18.55
N THR A 65 11.90 -9.47 -18.59
CA THR A 65 11.16 -9.20 -19.82
C THR A 65 10.91 -7.70 -19.98
N LEU A 66 10.73 -7.26 -21.22
CA LEU A 66 10.38 -5.87 -21.50
C LEU A 66 8.97 -5.53 -20.98
N ALA A 67 8.08 -6.52 -20.89
CA ALA A 67 6.75 -6.34 -20.32
C ALA A 67 6.83 -6.02 -18.82
N ASP A 68 7.56 -6.83 -18.04
CA ASP A 68 7.78 -6.58 -16.61
C ASP A 68 8.48 -5.24 -16.35
N LEU A 69 9.49 -4.91 -17.20
CA LEU A 69 10.20 -3.63 -17.09
C LEU A 69 9.26 -2.43 -17.31
N ARG A 70 8.33 -2.54 -18.28
CA ARG A 70 7.33 -1.49 -18.52
C ARG A 70 6.34 -1.38 -17.37
N GLN A 71 5.87 -2.49 -16.82
CA GLN A 71 4.96 -2.49 -15.66
C GLN A 71 5.63 -1.82 -14.44
N ALA A 72 6.87 -2.19 -14.13
CA ALA A 72 7.62 -1.55 -13.05
C ALA A 72 7.82 -0.04 -13.29
N HIS A 73 8.04 0.37 -14.55
CA HIS A 73 8.13 1.78 -14.93
C HIS A 73 6.83 2.53 -14.71
N GLU A 74 5.68 1.96 -15.09
CA GLU A 74 4.36 2.59 -14.85
C GLU A 74 4.09 2.75 -13.35
N GLY A 75 4.38 1.73 -12.53
CA GLY A 75 4.26 1.84 -11.07
C GLY A 75 5.16 2.93 -10.49
N LEU A 76 6.44 2.97 -10.90
CA LEU A 76 7.37 4.02 -10.47
C LEU A 76 6.86 5.42 -10.84
N LYS A 77 6.37 5.58 -12.06
CA LYS A 77 5.82 6.84 -12.56
C LYS A 77 4.57 7.27 -11.80
N ALA A 78 3.64 6.35 -11.53
CA ALA A 78 2.43 6.65 -10.78
C ALA A 78 2.76 7.21 -9.38
N ILE A 79 3.73 6.62 -8.69
CA ILE A 79 4.16 7.12 -7.38
C ILE A 79 4.79 8.52 -7.50
N LEU A 80 5.76 8.70 -8.39
CA LEU A 80 6.54 9.93 -8.47
C LEU A 80 5.75 11.12 -9.02
N ASP A 81 4.90 10.87 -10.03
CA ASP A 81 4.21 11.93 -10.77
C ASP A 81 2.80 12.22 -10.22
N VAL A 82 2.17 11.25 -9.54
CA VAL A 82 0.78 11.37 -9.09
C VAL A 82 0.69 11.33 -7.57
N GLU A 83 1.03 10.20 -6.94
CA GLU A 83 0.73 9.94 -5.54
C GLU A 83 1.50 10.86 -4.59
N LEU A 84 2.80 11.05 -4.80
CA LEU A 84 3.60 12.02 -4.03
C LEU A 84 3.04 13.46 -4.18
N GLY A 85 2.57 13.82 -5.38
CA GLY A 85 1.96 15.13 -5.63
C GLY A 85 0.67 15.34 -4.83
N LEU A 86 -0.15 14.30 -4.69
CA LEU A 86 -1.38 14.35 -3.88
C LEU A 86 -1.07 14.50 -2.39
N HIS A 87 -0.10 13.76 -1.85
CA HIS A 87 0.35 13.88 -0.46
C HIS A 87 0.88 15.28 -0.14
N VAL A 88 1.69 15.84 -1.03
CA VAL A 88 2.14 17.24 -0.92
C VAL A 88 0.96 18.21 -0.99
N GLY A 89 -0.05 17.93 -1.82
CA GLY A 89 -1.28 18.70 -1.92
C GLY A 89 -2.04 18.77 -0.58
N PHE A 90 -2.31 17.61 0.03
CA PHE A 90 -2.94 17.55 1.35
C PHE A 90 -2.13 18.25 2.43
N CYS A 91 -0.82 18.05 2.47
CA CYS A 91 0.04 18.67 3.49
C CYS A 91 0.15 20.20 3.35
N ARG A 92 -0.06 20.74 2.16
CA ARG A 92 -0.12 22.21 1.95
C ARG A 92 -1.30 22.88 2.66
N GLU A 93 -2.39 22.17 2.88
CA GLU A 93 -3.54 22.69 3.65
C GLU A 93 -3.17 22.96 5.11
N TRP A 94 -2.10 22.35 5.60
CA TRP A 94 -1.52 22.55 6.94
C TRP A 94 -0.23 23.39 6.92
N ASP A 95 0.03 24.14 5.84
CA ASP A 95 1.25 24.94 5.67
C ASP A 95 2.57 24.12 5.75
N ILE A 96 2.52 22.83 5.41
CA ILE A 96 3.69 21.95 5.39
C ILE A 96 4.21 21.85 3.95
N SER A 97 5.44 22.33 3.75
CA SER A 97 6.12 22.25 2.47
C SER A 97 6.74 20.86 2.22
N GLU A 98 6.96 20.51 0.96
CA GLU A 98 7.64 19.26 0.57
C GLU A 98 9.04 19.13 1.19
N ALA A 99 9.78 20.23 1.29
CA ALA A 99 11.10 20.24 1.94
C ALA A 99 11.01 19.91 3.45
N GLN A 100 9.94 20.32 4.11
CA GLN A 100 9.69 19.95 5.50
C GLN A 100 9.29 18.48 5.62
N LEU A 101 8.44 17.95 4.72
CA LEU A 101 8.10 16.53 4.66
C LEU A 101 9.35 15.66 4.50
N ALA A 102 10.20 15.99 3.54
CA ALA A 102 11.43 15.24 3.27
C ALA A 102 12.45 15.29 4.43
N ALA A 103 12.34 16.26 5.32
CA ALA A 103 13.22 16.41 6.49
C ALA A 103 12.68 15.74 7.77
N LEU A 104 11.45 15.18 7.74
CA LEU A 104 10.88 14.50 8.89
C LEU A 104 11.64 13.21 9.23
N PRO A 105 11.72 12.85 10.52
CA PRO A 105 12.19 11.52 10.90
C PRO A 105 11.18 10.45 10.48
N GLU A 106 11.68 9.32 10.00
CA GLU A 106 10.84 8.14 9.77
C GLU A 106 10.39 7.54 11.10
N ALA A 107 9.10 7.26 11.23
CA ALA A 107 8.57 6.46 12.32
C ALA A 107 9.11 5.02 12.25
N ARG A 108 9.10 4.32 13.39
CA ARG A 108 9.58 2.92 13.45
C ARG A 108 8.79 2.00 12.52
N ALA A 109 7.46 2.18 12.41
CA ALA A 109 6.61 1.41 11.50
C ALA A 109 6.98 1.68 10.04
N THR A 110 7.17 2.96 9.66
CA THR A 110 7.63 3.36 8.32
C THR A 110 8.97 2.71 7.99
N MET A 111 9.93 2.79 8.93
CA MET A 111 11.25 2.18 8.77
C MET A 111 11.16 0.66 8.65
N ALA A 112 10.41 -0.01 9.52
CA ALA A 112 10.27 -1.46 9.50
C ALA A 112 9.70 -1.94 8.17
N TYR A 113 8.60 -1.33 7.72
CA TYR A 113 7.92 -1.76 6.50
C TYR A 113 8.75 -1.51 5.24
N THR A 114 9.29 -0.31 5.10
CA THR A 114 10.09 0.04 3.90
C THR A 114 11.35 -0.82 3.77
N ARG A 115 12.03 -1.12 4.90
CA ARG A 115 13.23 -1.99 4.88
C ARG A 115 12.87 -3.44 4.63
N TYR A 116 11.74 -3.91 5.17
CA TYR A 116 11.24 -5.26 4.91
C TYR A 116 11.00 -5.48 3.41
N VAL A 117 10.26 -4.58 2.75
CA VAL A 117 9.97 -4.67 1.31
C VAL A 117 11.26 -4.65 0.48
N LEU A 118 12.16 -3.70 0.75
CA LEU A 118 13.41 -3.59 0.01
C LEU A 118 14.36 -4.79 0.27
N ASP A 119 14.44 -5.29 1.49
CA ASP A 119 15.24 -6.46 1.83
C ASP A 119 14.67 -7.72 1.16
N THR A 120 13.36 -7.92 1.22
CA THR A 120 12.67 -9.01 0.52
C THR A 120 12.94 -8.96 -0.98
N GLY A 121 12.79 -7.79 -1.58
CA GLY A 121 13.10 -7.60 -3.01
C GLY A 121 14.57 -7.83 -3.34
N ASN A 122 15.50 -7.43 -2.47
CA ASN A 122 16.94 -7.65 -2.71
C ASN A 122 17.33 -9.14 -2.61
N ARG A 123 16.84 -9.84 -1.58
CA ARG A 123 17.15 -11.26 -1.33
C ARG A 123 16.47 -12.20 -2.31
N GLY A 124 15.19 -11.90 -2.60
CA GLY A 124 14.31 -12.73 -3.39
C GLY A 124 14.35 -12.44 -4.89
N ASP A 125 13.39 -12.99 -5.59
CA ASP A 125 13.15 -12.70 -7.00
C ASP A 125 12.11 -11.59 -7.19
N LEU A 126 11.64 -11.39 -8.43
CA LEU A 126 10.65 -10.37 -8.75
C LEU A 126 9.28 -10.69 -8.11
N LEU A 127 8.94 -11.98 -7.96
CA LEU A 127 7.67 -12.39 -7.35
C LEU A 127 7.67 -12.11 -5.85
N ASP A 128 8.78 -12.36 -5.13
CA ASP A 128 8.90 -11.99 -3.72
C ASP A 128 8.66 -10.49 -3.51
N LEU A 129 9.25 -9.66 -4.37
CA LEU A 129 9.10 -8.22 -4.28
C LEU A 129 7.64 -7.78 -4.51
N HIS A 130 6.98 -8.28 -5.56
CA HIS A 130 5.58 -7.94 -5.84
C HIS A 130 4.64 -8.45 -4.75
N VAL A 131 4.88 -9.63 -4.19
CA VAL A 131 4.10 -10.14 -3.04
C VAL A 131 4.27 -9.25 -1.81
N ALA A 132 5.48 -8.73 -1.55
CA ALA A 132 5.71 -7.78 -0.46
C ALA A 132 5.12 -6.39 -0.71
N LEU A 133 4.97 -5.98 -1.99
CA LEU A 133 4.33 -4.71 -2.41
C LEU A 133 2.80 -4.82 -2.43
N ALA A 134 2.25 -6.02 -2.60
CA ALA A 134 0.83 -6.25 -2.82
C ALA A 134 -0.09 -5.67 -1.72
N PRO A 135 0.22 -5.73 -0.41
CA PRO A 135 -0.61 -5.10 0.61
C PRO A 135 -0.80 -3.60 0.39
N CYS A 136 0.25 -2.88 0.00
CA CYS A 136 0.15 -1.44 -0.27
C CYS A 136 -0.68 -1.12 -1.52
N LEU A 137 -0.51 -1.85 -2.61
CA LEU A 137 -1.25 -1.56 -3.85
C LEU A 137 -2.66 -2.18 -3.83
N VAL A 138 -2.73 -3.51 -3.65
CA VAL A 138 -4.02 -4.22 -3.71
C VAL A 138 -4.87 -3.91 -2.49
N GLY A 139 -4.26 -3.82 -1.31
CA GLY A 139 -4.98 -3.55 -0.07
C GLY A 139 -5.65 -2.18 -0.04
N TYR A 140 -5.01 -1.13 -0.53
CA TYR A 140 -5.62 0.20 -0.59
C TYR A 140 -6.83 0.24 -1.55
N GLY A 141 -6.75 -0.46 -2.68
CA GLY A 141 -7.91 -0.62 -3.56
C GLY A 141 -9.04 -1.42 -2.91
N GLU A 142 -8.72 -2.49 -2.16
CA GLU A 142 -9.72 -3.25 -1.40
C GLU A 142 -10.30 -2.44 -0.25
N ILE A 143 -9.52 -1.63 0.46
CA ILE A 143 -9.99 -0.71 1.49
C ILE A 143 -11.03 0.27 0.91
N ALA A 144 -10.74 0.89 -0.24
CA ALA A 144 -11.69 1.77 -0.89
C ALA A 144 -12.99 1.06 -1.26
N ASN A 145 -12.89 -0.15 -1.81
CA ASN A 145 -14.06 -0.97 -2.14
C ASN A 145 -14.84 -1.40 -0.87
N TRP A 146 -14.14 -1.78 0.20
CA TRP A 146 -14.74 -2.13 1.47
C TRP A 146 -15.46 -0.94 2.10
N LEU A 147 -14.84 0.25 2.15
CA LEU A 147 -15.46 1.47 2.65
C LEU A 147 -16.74 1.82 1.89
N ASN A 148 -16.72 1.72 0.56
CA ASN A 148 -17.91 2.00 -0.26
C ASN A 148 -19.06 1.00 -0.03
N ALA A 149 -18.77 -0.18 0.45
CA ALA A 149 -19.77 -1.19 0.80
C ALA A 149 -20.34 -1.03 2.21
N GLN A 150 -19.78 -0.14 3.05
CA GLN A 150 -20.25 0.08 4.43
C GLN A 150 -21.30 1.18 4.50
N ASP A 151 -22.43 0.91 5.13
CA ASP A 151 -23.48 1.93 5.41
C ASP A 151 -22.98 3.08 6.31
N ALA A 152 -21.93 2.82 7.10
CA ALA A 152 -21.33 3.79 8.03
C ALA A 152 -20.37 4.77 7.34
N THR A 153 -19.97 4.50 6.09
CA THR A 153 -19.06 5.39 5.35
C THR A 153 -19.79 6.67 4.94
N VAL A 154 -19.23 7.79 5.36
CA VAL A 154 -19.72 9.12 5.01
C VAL A 154 -18.99 9.59 3.75
N ARG A 155 -19.71 10.12 2.77
CA ARG A 155 -19.16 10.59 1.50
C ARG A 155 -19.38 12.10 1.30
N GLY A 156 -18.53 12.68 0.43
CA GLY A 156 -18.60 14.09 0.05
C GLY A 156 -18.19 15.04 1.18
N ASN A 157 -18.68 16.26 1.13
CA ASN A 157 -18.28 17.35 2.04
C ASN A 157 -18.52 17.07 3.54
N ALA A 158 -19.29 16.04 3.88
CA ALA A 158 -19.53 15.65 5.28
C ALA A 158 -18.38 14.79 5.86
N ASN A 159 -17.48 14.29 5.02
CA ASN A 159 -16.29 13.57 5.43
C ASN A 159 -15.03 14.33 4.98
N PRO A 160 -14.18 14.82 5.90
CA PRO A 160 -12.97 15.55 5.53
C PRO A 160 -11.95 14.68 4.77
N TYR A 161 -12.11 13.36 4.80
CA TYR A 161 -11.21 12.38 4.17
C TYR A 161 -11.77 11.80 2.87
N ASP A 162 -12.93 12.29 2.38
CA ASP A 162 -13.57 11.77 1.16
C ASP A 162 -12.65 11.82 -0.06
N ALA A 163 -11.80 12.84 -0.18
CA ALA A 163 -10.83 12.95 -1.28
C ALA A 163 -9.81 11.79 -1.28
N TRP A 164 -9.39 11.29 -0.10
CA TRP A 164 -8.55 10.12 0.03
C TRP A 164 -9.28 8.86 -0.43
N ILE A 165 -10.53 8.65 0.00
CA ILE A 165 -11.35 7.51 -0.44
C ILE A 165 -11.56 7.55 -1.96
N ALA A 166 -11.91 8.73 -2.51
CA ALA A 166 -12.15 8.91 -3.93
C ALA A 166 -10.91 8.64 -4.80
N MET A 167 -9.72 8.91 -4.29
CA MET A 167 -8.45 8.63 -4.98
C MET A 167 -8.28 7.12 -5.21
N TYR A 168 -8.44 6.29 -4.16
CA TYR A 168 -8.26 4.84 -4.26
C TYR A 168 -9.45 4.11 -4.89
N GLU A 169 -10.64 4.72 -4.90
CA GLU A 169 -11.81 4.28 -5.66
C GLU A 169 -11.70 4.60 -7.16
N GLY A 170 -10.89 5.59 -7.51
CA GLY A 170 -10.75 6.10 -8.88
C GLY A 170 -10.33 5.02 -9.88
N GLU A 171 -10.85 5.14 -11.12
CA GLU A 171 -10.64 4.14 -12.18
C GLU A 171 -9.15 3.88 -12.44
N GLU A 172 -8.31 4.93 -12.40
CA GLU A 172 -6.86 4.80 -12.62
C GLU A 172 -6.19 3.91 -11.56
N PHE A 173 -6.51 4.09 -10.27
CA PHE A 173 -5.96 3.25 -9.19
C PHE A 173 -6.52 1.83 -9.26
N GLN A 174 -7.82 1.68 -9.50
CA GLN A 174 -8.47 0.37 -9.62
C GLN A 174 -7.94 -0.40 -10.84
N ASP A 175 -7.58 0.27 -11.94
CA ASP A 175 -6.92 -0.36 -13.11
C ASP A 175 -5.51 -0.83 -12.76
N ALA A 176 -4.73 -0.03 -12.05
CA ALA A 176 -3.40 -0.42 -11.57
C ALA A 176 -3.47 -1.64 -10.64
N MET A 177 -4.41 -1.66 -9.71
CA MET A 177 -4.68 -2.81 -8.83
C MET A 177 -5.02 -4.07 -9.63
N ARG A 178 -5.93 -3.96 -10.62
CA ARG A 178 -6.30 -5.10 -11.48
C ARG A 178 -5.11 -5.64 -12.27
N ALA A 179 -4.28 -4.76 -12.81
CA ALA A 179 -3.08 -5.15 -13.54
C ALA A 179 -2.07 -5.90 -12.65
N GLU A 180 -1.92 -5.47 -11.40
CA GLU A 180 -1.09 -6.16 -10.42
C GLU A 180 -1.63 -7.53 -10.06
N LEU A 181 -2.94 -7.64 -9.83
CA LEU A 181 -3.61 -8.92 -9.57
C LEU A 181 -3.44 -9.91 -10.73
N GLU A 182 -3.62 -9.47 -11.97
CA GLU A 182 -3.40 -10.30 -13.16
C GLU A 182 -1.93 -10.76 -13.26
N TRP A 183 -0.99 -9.86 -12.96
CA TRP A 183 0.43 -10.16 -12.95
C TRP A 183 0.81 -11.19 -11.88
N LEU A 184 0.29 -11.05 -10.66
CA LEU A 184 0.49 -11.98 -9.55
C LEU A 184 -0.13 -13.34 -9.86
N ASP A 185 -1.40 -13.38 -10.28
CA ASP A 185 -2.13 -14.61 -10.59
C ASP A 185 -1.42 -15.43 -11.66
N ALA A 186 -0.92 -14.78 -12.72
CA ALA A 186 -0.20 -15.46 -13.78
C ALA A 186 1.08 -16.16 -13.29
N ARG A 187 1.75 -15.61 -12.26
CA ARG A 187 2.98 -16.17 -11.71
C ARG A 187 2.77 -17.15 -10.57
N LEU A 188 1.77 -16.90 -9.74
CA LEU A 188 1.37 -17.80 -8.67
C LEU A 188 0.84 -19.15 -9.21
N ALA A 189 0.25 -19.14 -10.41
CA ALA A 189 -0.29 -20.35 -11.03
C ALA A 189 0.76 -21.47 -11.21
N ASP A 190 2.03 -21.12 -11.37
CA ASP A 190 3.11 -22.06 -11.69
C ASP A 190 4.04 -22.37 -10.50
N VAL A 191 3.78 -21.78 -9.29
CA VAL A 191 4.64 -22.03 -8.13
C VAL A 191 4.35 -23.38 -7.49
N THR A 192 5.38 -23.98 -6.89
CA THR A 192 5.22 -25.20 -6.09
C THR A 192 4.58 -24.90 -4.75
N PRO A 193 3.94 -25.90 -4.08
CA PRO A 193 3.39 -25.70 -2.74
C PRO A 193 4.41 -25.19 -1.71
N ALA A 194 5.66 -25.63 -1.78
CA ALA A 194 6.72 -25.16 -0.89
C ALA A 194 7.02 -23.66 -1.13
N ARG A 195 7.15 -23.25 -2.41
CA ARG A 195 7.36 -21.87 -2.80
C ARG A 195 6.17 -20.97 -2.42
N PHE A 196 4.95 -21.47 -2.61
CA PHE A 196 3.75 -20.76 -2.18
C PHE A 196 3.74 -20.52 -0.67
N GLY A 197 4.14 -21.51 0.14
CA GLY A 197 4.29 -21.32 1.60
C GLY A 197 5.28 -20.22 1.98
N GLU A 198 6.41 -20.09 1.25
CA GLU A 198 7.35 -18.98 1.47
C GLU A 198 6.72 -17.61 1.12
N LEU A 199 5.96 -17.53 0.02
CA LEU A 199 5.27 -16.31 -0.39
C LEU A 199 4.14 -15.93 0.58
N VAL A 200 3.45 -16.90 1.18
CA VAL A 200 2.47 -16.65 2.26
C VAL A 200 3.13 -15.96 3.46
N GLU A 201 4.33 -16.38 3.87
CA GLU A 201 5.03 -15.71 4.96
C GLU A 201 5.43 -14.27 4.59
N VAL A 202 5.92 -14.06 3.36
CA VAL A 202 6.23 -12.71 2.85
C VAL A 202 5.00 -11.81 2.86
N PHE A 203 3.87 -12.31 2.35
CA PHE A 203 2.61 -11.57 2.29
C PHE A 203 2.07 -11.24 3.68
N ARG A 204 2.09 -12.24 4.58
CA ARG A 204 1.65 -12.09 5.98
C ARG A 204 2.43 -11.01 6.72
N ASP A 205 3.76 -11.07 6.62
CA ASP A 205 4.61 -10.10 7.31
C ASP A 205 4.41 -8.69 6.75
N ALA A 206 4.29 -8.52 5.43
CA ALA A 206 3.98 -7.23 4.81
C ALA A 206 2.60 -6.70 5.25
N THR A 207 1.59 -7.57 5.31
CA THR A 207 0.24 -7.19 5.79
C THR A 207 0.25 -6.75 7.26
N ARG A 208 1.01 -7.41 8.12
CA ARG A 208 1.18 -6.99 9.53
C ARG A 208 1.88 -5.64 9.66
N LEU A 209 2.82 -5.36 8.78
CA LEU A 209 3.49 -4.07 8.75
C LEU A 209 2.56 -2.93 8.28
N GLU A 210 1.55 -3.23 7.44
CA GLU A 210 0.45 -2.29 7.16
C GLU A 210 -0.41 -2.02 8.41
N ILE A 211 -0.75 -3.07 9.17
CA ILE A 211 -1.48 -2.89 10.44
C ILE A 211 -0.71 -1.99 11.40
N ASP A 212 0.60 -2.23 11.55
CA ASP A 212 1.47 -1.40 12.37
C ASP A 212 1.55 0.04 11.84
N PHE A 213 1.46 0.24 10.51
CA PHE A 213 1.46 1.55 9.88
C PHE A 213 0.18 2.33 10.18
N TRP A 214 -1.00 1.68 10.14
CA TRP A 214 -2.26 2.28 10.59
C TRP A 214 -2.22 2.63 12.09
N GLN A 215 -1.72 1.70 12.92
CA GLN A 215 -1.62 1.93 14.35
C GLN A 215 -0.67 3.08 14.68
N MET A 216 0.46 3.20 13.96
CA MET A 216 1.37 4.34 14.06
C MET A 216 0.66 5.67 13.76
N GLY A 217 -0.23 5.69 12.77
CA GLY A 217 -1.07 6.84 12.46
C GLY A 217 -1.97 7.24 13.63
N LEU A 218 -2.70 6.27 14.22
CA LEU A 218 -3.57 6.50 15.38
C LEU A 218 -2.79 7.00 16.60
N ASP A 219 -1.67 6.36 16.92
CA ASP A 219 -0.85 6.66 18.09
C ASP A 219 0.03 7.91 17.88
N ARG A 220 0.17 8.36 16.65
CA ARG A 220 1.11 9.42 16.23
C ARG A 220 2.53 9.12 16.71
N ALA A 221 2.93 7.86 16.63
CA ALA A 221 4.21 7.36 17.11
C ALA A 221 5.35 7.61 16.12
N LEU A 222 6.59 7.83 16.64
CA LEU A 222 7.84 7.88 15.86
C LEU A 222 8.70 6.63 16.08
#